data_cc9a1f1d90f748104c1f0c740a65060c
#
_entry.id   cc9a1f1d90f748104c1f0c740a65060c
#
_cell.length_a   1.000
_cell.length_b   1.000
_cell.length_c   1.000
_cell.angle_alpha   90.00
_cell.angle_beta   90.00
_cell.angle_gamma   90.00
#
_symmetry.space_group_name_H-M   'P 1'
#
loop_
_entity.id
_entity.type
_entity.pdbx_description
1 polymer ?
#
loop_
_entity_poly.entity_id
_entity_poly.type
_entity_poly.pdbx_seq_one_letter_code
_entity_poly.pdbx_strand_id
1 'polypeptide(L)'
;IPKVGFPAGNRWWFGFVLLVIAPLPMDFVALGLASASLVFPVGTAVNVLFGQVVAPMYFDGEKLGRVEWAGTFLVIVGCGLTSAFGDHVSRSFTGDEILALWGQLTFLAVLLPLTLIFITTVVLTTKRFRHAIPKRLYFFCIVYIPGYLGGVQTISFKSASEMTANAAATGGNGEWGTWKPWFFVAMVIPLAVVQLKVVNIGAEFFQATKYFPAYNSALMIIVVIFGAVFFQEYESLHPVAFPIGMLLLCVGIFMLAGKDPTDSSAVAAAERSTNLALVEEEYGVLDENGVLVEKKVSTVDMEISDNVIDA
;
A
#
# COMPACT_ATOMS: atom_id res chain seq x y z
N ILE A 1 15.12 1.20 -16.00
CA ILE A 1 14.58 1.04 -14.62
C ILE A 1 15.38 1.98 -13.76
N PRO A 2 14.80 3.07 -13.23
CA PRO A 2 15.53 3.90 -12.29
C PRO A 2 16.05 2.98 -11.18
N LYS A 3 17.32 3.09 -10.85
CA LYS A 3 17.92 2.40 -9.71
C LYS A 3 17.13 2.91 -8.49
N VAL A 4 16.23 2.10 -7.95
CA VAL A 4 15.57 2.36 -6.66
C VAL A 4 16.65 2.24 -5.58
N GLY A 5 17.54 3.23 -5.54
CA GLY A 5 18.40 3.48 -4.41
C GLY A 5 17.55 4.26 -3.40
N PHE A 6 17.52 3.85 -2.15
CA PHE A 6 16.95 4.67 -1.09
C PHE A 6 17.56 6.09 -1.23
N PRO A 7 16.76 7.12 -1.51
CA PRO A 7 17.28 8.45 -1.63
C PRO A 7 17.87 8.85 -0.28
N ALA A 8 19.18 9.06 -0.25
CA ALA A 8 19.94 9.34 0.97
C ALA A 8 19.73 10.76 1.54
N GLY A 9 18.61 11.43 1.21
CA GLY A 9 18.32 12.78 1.68
C GLY A 9 17.66 12.79 3.06
N ASN A 10 18.13 13.67 3.96
CA ASN A 10 17.54 13.86 5.29
C ASN A 10 16.02 14.12 5.24
N ARG A 11 15.52 14.74 4.17
CA ARG A 11 14.08 15.00 3.96
C ARG A 11 13.28 13.72 3.76
N TRP A 12 13.82 12.73 3.09
CA TRP A 12 13.16 11.43 2.91
C TRP A 12 13.04 10.66 4.24
N TRP A 13 14.13 10.63 5.02
CA TRP A 13 14.14 10.02 6.35
C TRP A 13 13.16 10.71 7.30
N PHE A 14 13.10 12.04 7.25
CA PHE A 14 12.12 12.79 8.03
C PHE A 14 10.68 12.44 7.64
N GLY A 15 10.38 12.41 6.34
CA GLY A 15 9.06 11.96 5.83
C GLY A 15 8.73 10.52 6.24
N PHE A 16 9.70 9.60 6.18
CA PHE A 16 9.52 8.22 6.61
C PHE A 16 9.21 8.11 8.10
N VAL A 17 9.95 8.80 8.95
CA VAL A 17 9.68 8.81 10.40
C VAL A 17 8.30 9.38 10.69
N LEU A 18 7.94 10.49 10.06
CA LEU A 18 6.66 11.14 10.28
C LEU A 18 5.48 10.31 9.78
N LEU A 19 5.62 9.64 8.63
CA LEU A 19 4.54 8.90 7.99
C LEU A 19 4.38 7.48 8.53
N VAL A 20 5.48 6.83 8.90
CA VAL A 20 5.47 5.41 9.27
C VAL A 20 5.66 5.21 10.77
N ILE A 21 6.67 5.85 11.36
CA ILE A 21 7.03 5.59 12.77
C ILE A 21 6.13 6.35 13.74
N ALA A 22 5.81 7.62 13.46
CA ALA A 22 5.02 8.43 14.38
C ALA A 22 3.57 7.96 14.56
N PRO A 23 2.84 7.45 13.55
CA PRO A 23 1.49 6.91 13.71
C PRO A 23 1.45 5.56 14.47
N LEU A 24 2.50 4.74 14.42
CA LEU A 24 2.50 3.40 15.00
C LEU A 24 2.02 3.33 16.46
N PRO A 25 2.50 4.18 17.41
CA PRO A 25 2.00 4.14 18.77
C PRO A 25 0.53 4.55 18.89
N MET A 26 0.08 5.50 18.07
CA MET A 26 -1.32 5.97 18.06
C MET A 26 -2.25 4.87 17.52
N ASP A 27 -1.88 4.25 16.41
CA ASP A 27 -2.61 3.14 15.82
C ASP A 27 -2.66 1.93 16.77
N PHE A 28 -1.55 1.66 17.47
CA PHE A 28 -1.49 0.60 18.47
C PHE A 28 -2.50 0.82 19.60
N VAL A 29 -2.54 2.02 20.15
CA VAL A 29 -3.50 2.38 21.21
C VAL A 29 -4.94 2.38 20.67
N ALA A 30 -5.16 2.95 19.49
CA ALA A 30 -6.49 2.99 18.87
C ALA A 30 -7.06 1.59 18.64
N LEU A 31 -6.24 0.66 18.14
CA LEU A 31 -6.65 -0.73 17.91
C LEU A 31 -6.87 -1.56 19.17
N GLY A 32 -6.22 -1.20 20.28
CA GLY A 32 -6.49 -1.80 21.59
C GLY A 32 -7.75 -1.26 22.28
N LEU A 33 -8.25 -0.09 21.85
CA LEU A 33 -9.43 0.56 22.41
C LEU A 33 -10.70 0.39 21.57
N ALA A 34 -10.54 0.11 20.25
CA ALA A 34 -11.65 0.05 19.32
C ALA A 34 -11.48 -1.07 18.29
N SER A 35 -12.59 -1.48 17.66
CA SER A 35 -12.59 -2.48 16.60
C SER A 35 -11.84 -2.01 15.37
N ALA A 36 -11.27 -2.95 14.59
CA ALA A 36 -10.63 -2.64 13.33
C ALA A 36 -11.63 -2.09 12.31
N SER A 37 -12.86 -2.55 12.36
CA SER A 37 -13.98 -2.08 11.51
C SER A 37 -14.36 -0.62 11.74
N LEU A 38 -13.96 -0.02 12.87
CA LEU A 38 -14.15 1.40 13.18
C LEU A 38 -12.89 2.22 12.85
N VAL A 39 -11.72 1.78 13.32
CA VAL A 39 -10.46 2.55 13.22
C VAL A 39 -10.04 2.75 11.76
N PHE A 40 -10.07 1.69 10.95
CA PHE A 40 -9.56 1.77 9.58
C PHE A 40 -10.42 2.57 8.61
N PRO A 41 -11.77 2.49 8.62
CA PRO A 41 -12.60 3.35 7.79
C PRO A 41 -12.39 4.84 8.06
N VAL A 42 -12.33 5.24 9.32
CA VAL A 42 -12.08 6.63 9.70
C VAL A 42 -10.70 7.09 9.20
N GLY A 43 -9.66 6.32 9.47
CA GLY A 43 -8.30 6.61 9.00
C GLY A 43 -8.22 6.68 7.47
N THR A 44 -8.88 5.74 6.78
CA THR A 44 -8.91 5.72 5.31
C THR A 44 -9.63 6.94 4.74
N ALA A 45 -10.79 7.33 5.30
CA ALA A 45 -11.52 8.52 4.85
C ALA A 45 -10.68 9.79 4.99
N VAL A 46 -9.98 9.95 6.11
CA VAL A 46 -9.05 11.07 6.35
C VAL A 46 -7.90 11.05 5.34
N ASN A 47 -7.26 9.90 5.14
CA ASN A 47 -6.15 9.75 4.19
C ASN A 47 -6.58 10.05 2.74
N VAL A 48 -7.77 9.58 2.33
CA VAL A 48 -8.32 9.86 1.00
C VAL A 48 -8.60 11.35 0.83
N LEU A 49 -9.25 12.00 1.79
CA LEU A 49 -9.50 13.44 1.77
C LEU A 49 -8.19 14.23 1.66
N PHE A 50 -7.22 13.93 2.53
CA PHE A 50 -5.93 14.60 2.51
C PHE A 50 -5.19 14.37 1.17
N GLY A 51 -5.18 13.16 0.67
CA GLY A 51 -4.57 12.82 -0.62
C GLY A 51 -5.20 13.59 -1.78
N GLN A 52 -6.53 13.74 -1.78
CA GLN A 52 -7.24 14.47 -2.84
C GLN A 52 -7.02 15.99 -2.78
N VAL A 53 -6.84 16.56 -1.59
CA VAL A 53 -6.60 18.00 -1.42
C VAL A 53 -5.12 18.33 -1.58
N VAL A 54 -4.25 17.54 -0.98
CA VAL A 54 -2.81 17.84 -0.87
C VAL A 54 -2.05 17.43 -2.12
N ALA A 55 -2.33 16.25 -2.70
CA ALA A 55 -1.58 15.78 -3.86
C ALA A 55 -1.61 16.76 -5.05
N PRO A 56 -2.75 17.33 -5.46
CA PRO A 56 -2.79 18.31 -6.55
C PRO A 56 -2.04 19.62 -6.26
N MET A 57 -1.77 19.95 -4.99
CA MET A 57 -1.02 21.16 -4.60
C MET A 57 0.50 20.96 -4.73
N TYR A 58 0.98 19.72 -4.60
CA TYR A 58 2.41 19.42 -4.58
C TYR A 58 2.92 18.67 -5.81
N PHE A 59 2.02 18.03 -6.57
CA PHE A 59 2.37 17.27 -7.76
C PHE A 59 1.83 17.97 -9.02
N ASP A 60 2.72 18.64 -9.77
CA ASP A 60 2.38 19.32 -11.01
C ASP A 60 1.84 18.32 -12.04
N GLY A 61 0.70 18.68 -12.65
CA GLY A 61 0.04 17.88 -13.70
C GLY A 61 -0.98 16.86 -13.20
N GLU A 62 -1.14 16.65 -11.90
CA GLU A 62 -2.18 15.78 -11.35
C GLU A 62 -3.47 16.57 -11.10
N LYS A 63 -4.46 16.43 -11.98
CA LYS A 63 -5.79 17.03 -11.83
C LYS A 63 -6.87 15.96 -11.75
N LEU A 64 -7.74 16.12 -10.77
CA LEU A 64 -8.90 15.25 -10.61
C LEU A 64 -9.99 15.64 -11.61
N GLY A 65 -10.45 14.66 -12.37
CA GLY A 65 -11.63 14.81 -13.21
C GLY A 65 -12.93 14.60 -12.40
N ARG A 66 -14.07 14.79 -13.07
CA ARG A 66 -15.40 14.62 -12.42
C ARG A 66 -15.65 13.21 -11.94
N VAL A 67 -15.13 12.20 -12.65
CA VAL A 67 -15.29 10.79 -12.30
C VAL A 67 -14.48 10.45 -11.06
N GLU A 68 -13.26 10.96 -10.98
CA GLU A 68 -12.37 10.77 -9.82
C GLU A 68 -12.95 11.43 -8.55
N TRP A 69 -13.54 12.63 -8.67
CA TRP A 69 -14.25 13.27 -7.57
C TRP A 69 -15.46 12.46 -7.11
N ALA A 70 -16.27 11.94 -8.06
CA ALA A 70 -17.39 11.07 -7.71
C ALA A 70 -16.93 9.77 -7.05
N GLY A 71 -15.86 9.14 -7.56
CA GLY A 71 -15.26 7.96 -6.93
C GLY A 71 -14.76 8.23 -5.51
N THR A 72 -14.05 9.34 -5.30
CA THR A 72 -13.60 9.78 -3.97
C THR A 72 -14.76 9.99 -3.01
N PHE A 73 -15.82 10.65 -3.47
CA PHE A 73 -17.03 10.85 -2.68
C PHE A 73 -17.66 9.52 -2.25
N LEU A 74 -17.79 8.56 -3.17
CA LEU A 74 -18.30 7.22 -2.86
C LEU A 74 -17.41 6.48 -1.85
N VAL A 75 -16.09 6.60 -1.96
CA VAL A 75 -15.14 6.03 -0.98
C VAL A 75 -15.40 6.62 0.41
N ILE A 76 -15.53 7.94 0.52
CA ILE A 76 -15.77 8.62 1.81
C ILE A 76 -17.12 8.21 2.41
N VAL A 77 -18.18 8.20 1.61
CA VAL A 77 -19.52 7.76 2.06
C VAL A 77 -19.49 6.28 2.47
N GLY A 78 -18.84 5.43 1.67
CA GLY A 78 -18.67 4.01 1.99
C GLY A 78 -17.89 3.80 3.29
N CYS A 79 -16.79 4.53 3.49
CA CYS A 79 -16.04 4.53 4.76
C CYS A 79 -16.89 5.00 5.93
N GLY A 80 -17.67 6.07 5.76
CA GLY A 80 -18.57 6.57 6.80
C GLY A 80 -19.63 5.55 7.20
N LEU A 81 -20.26 4.89 6.23
CA LEU A 81 -21.25 3.84 6.50
C LEU A 81 -20.65 2.61 7.17
N THR A 82 -19.51 2.11 6.67
CA THR A 82 -18.85 0.96 7.29
C THR A 82 -18.38 1.28 8.71
N SER A 83 -17.95 2.51 8.96
CA SER A 83 -17.58 2.95 10.31
C SER A 83 -18.78 3.11 11.22
N ALA A 84 -19.85 3.75 10.75
CA ALA A 84 -21.06 4.00 11.57
C ALA A 84 -21.82 2.72 11.93
N PHE A 85 -21.75 1.70 11.08
CA PHE A 85 -22.46 0.42 11.24
C PHE A 85 -21.51 -0.76 11.47
N GLY A 86 -20.24 -0.47 11.75
CA GLY A 86 -19.21 -1.42 12.18
C GLY A 86 -19.40 -1.86 13.63
N ASP A 87 -18.52 -2.74 14.09
CA ASP A 87 -18.54 -3.18 15.48
C ASP A 87 -17.98 -2.09 16.42
N HIS A 88 -18.76 -1.70 17.41
CA HIS A 88 -18.37 -0.76 18.46
C HIS A 88 -18.09 -1.46 19.80
N VAL A 89 -18.15 -2.81 19.82
CA VAL A 89 -17.90 -3.58 21.03
C VAL A 89 -16.40 -3.80 21.22
N SER A 90 -15.86 -3.29 22.30
CA SER A 90 -14.49 -3.60 22.71
C SER A 90 -14.47 -5.01 23.32
N ARG A 91 -13.78 -5.95 22.67
CA ARG A 91 -13.52 -7.30 23.19
C ARG A 91 -12.05 -7.38 23.53
N SER A 92 -11.70 -7.94 24.67
CA SER A 92 -10.32 -8.22 25.04
C SER A 92 -10.06 -9.71 24.91
N PHE A 93 -8.96 -10.07 24.26
CA PHE A 93 -8.55 -11.44 24.05
C PHE A 93 -7.24 -11.76 24.77
N THR A 94 -7.14 -12.95 25.33
CA THR A 94 -5.88 -13.52 25.80
C THR A 94 -5.05 -14.01 24.60
N GLY A 95 -3.73 -14.18 24.80
CA GLY A 95 -2.87 -14.66 23.72
C GLY A 95 -3.17 -16.09 23.27
N ASP A 96 -3.71 -16.95 24.14
CA ASP A 96 -4.12 -18.30 23.76
C ASP A 96 -5.40 -18.27 22.91
N GLU A 97 -6.35 -17.40 23.24
CA GLU A 97 -7.53 -17.17 22.42
C GLU A 97 -7.13 -16.64 21.04
N ILE A 98 -6.23 -15.65 20.97
CA ILE A 98 -5.75 -15.11 19.69
C ILE A 98 -5.08 -16.20 18.84
N LEU A 99 -4.24 -17.05 19.44
CA LEU A 99 -3.64 -18.17 18.70
C LEU A 99 -4.70 -19.18 18.22
N ALA A 100 -5.74 -19.42 19.00
CA ALA A 100 -6.85 -20.28 18.60
C ALA A 100 -7.65 -19.67 17.43
N LEU A 101 -7.82 -18.33 17.38
CA LEU A 101 -8.48 -17.63 16.28
C LEU A 101 -7.76 -17.86 14.93
N TRP A 102 -6.43 -17.95 14.90
CA TRP A 102 -5.67 -18.28 13.69
C TRP A 102 -5.98 -19.67 13.12
N GLY A 103 -6.37 -20.59 13.97
CA GLY A 103 -6.77 -21.96 13.59
C GLY A 103 -8.26 -22.13 13.27
N GLN A 104 -9.09 -21.10 13.42
CA GLN A 104 -10.53 -21.21 13.17
C GLN A 104 -10.85 -21.44 11.70
N LEU A 105 -11.74 -22.40 11.44
CA LEU A 105 -12.15 -22.74 10.08
C LEU A 105 -12.78 -21.56 9.33
N THR A 106 -13.56 -20.73 10.02
CA THR A 106 -14.17 -19.51 9.46
C THR A 106 -13.13 -18.53 8.96
N PHE A 107 -12.08 -18.30 9.73
CA PHE A 107 -10.98 -17.42 9.33
C PHE A 107 -10.16 -18.04 8.19
N LEU A 108 -9.82 -19.30 8.27
CA LEU A 108 -9.08 -20.02 7.22
C LEU A 108 -9.86 -20.05 5.89
N ALA A 109 -11.18 -20.18 5.93
CA ALA A 109 -12.03 -20.15 4.74
C ALA A 109 -11.99 -18.79 4.01
N VAL A 110 -11.69 -17.71 4.70
CA VAL A 110 -11.49 -16.37 4.11
C VAL A 110 -10.01 -16.12 3.77
N LEU A 111 -9.10 -16.50 4.66
CA LEU A 111 -7.67 -16.29 4.50
C LEU A 111 -7.12 -17.02 3.27
N LEU A 112 -7.46 -18.29 3.07
CA LEU A 112 -6.91 -19.11 1.99
C LEU A 112 -7.25 -18.57 0.59
N PRO A 113 -8.52 -18.24 0.24
CA PRO A 113 -8.84 -17.65 -1.06
C PRO A 113 -8.14 -16.31 -1.28
N LEU A 114 -8.11 -15.41 -0.26
CA LEU A 114 -7.44 -14.12 -0.38
C LEU A 114 -5.92 -14.29 -0.54
N THR A 115 -5.31 -15.28 0.13
CA THR A 115 -3.90 -15.63 -0.06
C THR A 115 -3.64 -16.17 -1.46
N LEU A 116 -4.54 -16.99 -2.01
CA LEU A 116 -4.42 -17.49 -3.38
C LEU A 116 -4.49 -16.35 -4.40
N ILE A 117 -5.41 -15.41 -4.21
CA ILE A 117 -5.48 -14.18 -5.03
C ILE A 117 -4.18 -13.38 -4.89
N PHE A 118 -3.65 -13.24 -3.67
CA PHE A 118 -2.38 -12.54 -3.42
C PHE A 118 -1.22 -13.21 -4.18
N ILE A 119 -1.06 -14.52 -4.09
CA ILE A 119 -0.02 -15.26 -4.82
C ILE A 119 -0.20 -15.06 -6.33
N THR A 120 -1.43 -15.16 -6.83
CA THR A 120 -1.74 -14.96 -8.25
C THR A 120 -1.37 -13.54 -8.70
N THR A 121 -1.71 -12.50 -7.92
CA THR A 121 -1.38 -11.11 -8.26
C THR A 121 0.13 -10.87 -8.23
N VAL A 122 0.85 -11.45 -7.27
CA VAL A 122 2.32 -11.39 -7.22
C VAL A 122 2.93 -12.05 -8.46
N VAL A 123 2.45 -13.23 -8.87
CA VAL A 123 2.93 -13.92 -10.08
C VAL A 123 2.66 -13.07 -11.33
N LEU A 124 1.45 -12.51 -11.46
CA LEU A 124 1.07 -11.68 -12.61
C LEU A 124 1.92 -10.39 -12.72
N THR A 125 2.36 -9.83 -11.60
CA THR A 125 3.21 -8.61 -11.59
C THR A 125 4.68 -8.89 -11.88
N THR A 126 5.11 -10.16 -11.95
CA THR A 126 6.49 -10.50 -12.34
C THR A 126 6.80 -10.06 -13.78
N LYS A 127 8.07 -9.80 -14.07
CA LYS A 127 8.54 -9.34 -15.39
C LYS A 127 8.04 -10.24 -16.54
N ARG A 128 7.88 -11.55 -16.28
CA ARG A 128 7.47 -12.53 -17.28
C ARG A 128 6.04 -12.31 -17.79
N PHE A 129 5.10 -11.95 -16.91
CA PHE A 129 3.68 -11.84 -17.22
C PHE A 129 3.20 -10.40 -17.36
N ARG A 130 3.96 -9.43 -16.88
CA ARG A 130 3.58 -8.02 -16.88
C ARG A 130 3.16 -7.48 -18.24
N HIS A 131 3.83 -7.91 -19.32
CA HIS A 131 3.53 -7.46 -20.68
C HIS A 131 2.27 -8.10 -21.28
N ALA A 132 1.80 -9.22 -20.71
CA ALA A 132 0.64 -9.95 -21.20
C ALA A 132 -0.68 -9.49 -20.58
N ILE A 133 -0.62 -8.71 -19.47
CA ILE A 133 -1.83 -8.28 -18.77
C ILE A 133 -2.21 -6.84 -19.12
N PRO A 134 -3.53 -6.53 -19.22
CA PRO A 134 -3.99 -5.17 -19.47
C PRO A 134 -3.62 -4.24 -18.31
N LYS A 135 -3.33 -2.97 -18.64
CA LYS A 135 -2.89 -1.95 -17.67
C LYS A 135 -3.84 -1.83 -16.46
N ARG A 136 -5.15 -1.94 -16.67
CA ARG A 136 -6.16 -1.92 -15.59
C ARG A 136 -5.96 -3.07 -14.61
N LEU A 137 -5.75 -4.29 -15.12
CA LEU A 137 -5.51 -5.45 -14.26
C LEU A 137 -4.19 -5.31 -13.49
N TYR A 138 -3.15 -4.78 -14.15
CA TYR A 138 -1.90 -4.48 -13.48
C TYR A 138 -2.07 -3.47 -12.34
N PHE A 139 -2.87 -2.40 -12.55
CA PHE A 139 -3.22 -1.45 -11.51
C PHE A 139 -3.87 -2.13 -10.30
N PHE A 140 -4.89 -2.97 -10.53
CA PHE A 140 -5.53 -3.73 -9.45
C PHE A 140 -4.56 -4.65 -8.72
N CYS A 141 -3.65 -5.33 -9.42
CA CYS A 141 -2.63 -6.17 -8.79
C CYS A 141 -1.70 -5.35 -7.86
N ILE A 142 -1.20 -4.21 -8.35
CA ILE A 142 -0.30 -3.33 -7.58
C ILE A 142 -1.01 -2.66 -6.39
N VAL A 143 -2.31 -2.45 -6.46
CA VAL A 143 -3.15 -1.97 -5.35
C VAL A 143 -3.44 -3.08 -4.34
N TYR A 144 -3.77 -4.29 -4.82
CA TYR A 144 -4.17 -5.41 -3.98
C TYR A 144 -3.00 -5.98 -3.14
N ILE A 145 -1.80 -6.10 -3.73
CA ILE A 145 -0.64 -6.67 -3.04
C ILE A 145 -0.34 -5.95 -1.72
N PRO A 146 -0.12 -4.62 -1.69
CA PRO A 146 0.16 -3.93 -0.44
C PRO A 146 -1.07 -3.85 0.47
N GLY A 147 -2.29 -3.84 -0.10
CA GLY A 147 -3.52 -3.92 0.68
C GLY A 147 -3.63 -5.23 1.47
N TYR A 148 -3.33 -6.38 0.84
CA TYR A 148 -3.31 -7.68 1.49
C TYR A 148 -2.23 -7.76 2.59
N LEU A 149 -1.01 -7.33 2.28
CA LEU A 149 0.10 -7.32 3.26
C LEU A 149 -0.26 -6.45 4.47
N GLY A 150 -0.82 -5.27 4.23
CA GLY A 150 -1.29 -4.37 5.29
C GLY A 150 -2.44 -4.97 6.10
N GLY A 151 -3.34 -5.74 5.49
CA GLY A 151 -4.40 -6.46 6.19
C GLY A 151 -3.84 -7.49 7.18
N VAL A 152 -2.91 -8.33 6.74
CA VAL A 152 -2.23 -9.31 7.62
C VAL A 152 -1.41 -8.62 8.70
N GLN A 153 -0.70 -7.54 8.34
CA GLN A 153 0.04 -6.71 9.29
C GLN A 153 -0.88 -6.14 10.38
N THR A 154 -2.03 -5.62 9.99
CA THR A 154 -2.99 -5.02 10.92
C THR A 154 -3.55 -6.01 11.90
N ILE A 155 -3.93 -7.23 11.46
CA ILE A 155 -4.38 -8.28 12.40
C ILE A 155 -3.28 -8.61 13.40
N SER A 156 -2.05 -8.77 12.93
CA SER A 156 -0.91 -9.04 13.80
C SER A 156 -0.71 -7.90 14.82
N PHE A 157 -0.80 -6.66 14.36
CA PHE A 157 -0.65 -5.48 15.20
C PHE A 157 -1.79 -5.34 16.21
N LYS A 158 -3.05 -5.56 15.78
CA LYS A 158 -4.21 -5.59 16.67
C LYS A 158 -4.11 -6.72 17.69
N SER A 159 -3.64 -7.91 17.29
CA SER A 159 -3.44 -9.02 18.22
C SER A 159 -2.48 -8.66 19.36
N ALA A 160 -1.35 -8.02 19.06
CA ALA A 160 -0.43 -7.54 20.09
C ALA A 160 -1.05 -6.43 20.96
N SER A 161 -1.84 -5.54 20.36
CA SER A 161 -2.53 -4.46 21.06
C SER A 161 -3.62 -4.97 22.02
N GLU A 162 -4.41 -5.96 21.63
CA GLU A 162 -5.42 -6.62 22.48
C GLU A 162 -4.78 -7.33 23.68
N MET A 163 -3.66 -8.05 23.49
CA MET A 163 -2.89 -8.63 24.59
C MET A 163 -2.40 -7.57 25.58
N THR A 164 -2.02 -6.40 25.07
CA THR A 164 -1.57 -5.26 25.90
C THR A 164 -2.74 -4.65 26.66
N ALA A 165 -3.90 -4.47 26.01
CA ALA A 165 -5.10 -3.95 26.65
C ALA A 165 -5.58 -4.90 27.76
N ASN A 166 -5.56 -6.21 27.51
CA ASN A 166 -5.89 -7.22 28.52
C ASN A 166 -4.93 -7.20 29.71
N ALA A 167 -3.63 -7.05 29.45
CA ALA A 167 -2.62 -6.90 30.50
C ALA A 167 -2.87 -5.66 31.38
N ALA A 168 -3.20 -4.54 30.75
CA ALA A 168 -3.52 -3.30 31.46
C ALA A 168 -4.79 -3.44 32.31
N ALA A 169 -5.81 -4.12 31.81
CA ALA A 169 -7.07 -4.36 32.53
C ALA A 169 -6.90 -5.30 33.73
N THR A 170 -6.02 -6.28 33.65
CA THR A 170 -5.77 -7.27 34.72
C THR A 170 -4.73 -6.81 35.74
N GLY A 171 -4.10 -5.66 35.54
CA GLY A 171 -3.14 -5.07 36.49
C GLY A 171 -1.79 -5.79 36.58
N GLY A 172 -1.44 -6.61 35.60
CA GLY A 172 -0.19 -7.38 35.55
C GLY A 172 0.68 -7.04 34.34
N ASN A 173 1.89 -7.61 34.29
CA ASN A 173 2.74 -7.54 33.09
C ASN A 173 2.12 -8.27 31.88
N GLY A 174 0.96 -8.90 32.06
CA GLY A 174 0.23 -9.63 31.06
C GLY A 174 1.09 -10.71 30.38
N GLU A 175 0.86 -10.88 29.10
CA GLU A 175 1.57 -11.88 28.30
C GLU A 175 2.90 -11.41 27.72
N TRP A 176 3.34 -10.18 28.00
CA TRP A 176 4.61 -9.65 27.50
C TRP A 176 5.85 -10.38 28.02
N GLY A 177 5.71 -11.18 29.10
CA GLY A 177 6.70 -12.16 29.55
C GLY A 177 6.76 -13.42 28.69
N THR A 178 5.84 -13.61 27.75
CA THR A 178 5.78 -14.75 26.85
C THR A 178 6.26 -14.37 25.44
N TRP A 179 6.44 -15.35 24.57
CA TRP A 179 6.87 -15.12 23.18
C TRP A 179 5.75 -14.57 22.28
N LYS A 180 4.46 -14.70 22.67
CA LYS A 180 3.28 -14.43 21.84
C LYS A 180 3.20 -12.99 21.33
N PRO A 181 3.18 -11.93 22.17
CA PRO A 181 3.14 -10.55 21.70
C PRO A 181 4.35 -10.21 20.82
N TRP A 182 5.53 -10.71 21.20
CA TRP A 182 6.76 -10.48 20.44
C TRP A 182 6.74 -11.09 19.05
N PHE A 183 6.11 -12.26 18.88
CA PHE A 183 5.92 -12.89 17.59
C PHE A 183 5.08 -11.99 16.66
N PHE A 184 3.96 -11.47 17.15
CA PHE A 184 3.12 -10.59 16.35
C PHE A 184 3.81 -9.27 16.01
N VAL A 185 4.51 -8.65 16.94
CA VAL A 185 5.31 -7.44 16.67
C VAL A 185 6.42 -7.73 15.65
N ALA A 186 7.10 -8.86 15.77
CA ALA A 186 8.14 -9.27 14.82
C ALA A 186 7.60 -9.52 13.40
N MET A 187 6.34 -9.97 13.25
CA MET A 187 5.70 -10.11 11.95
C MET A 187 5.39 -8.77 11.30
N VAL A 188 5.03 -7.75 12.07
CA VAL A 188 4.63 -6.42 11.55
C VAL A 188 5.77 -5.77 10.76
N ILE A 189 7.00 -5.83 11.26
CA ILE A 189 8.15 -5.12 10.68
C ILE A 189 8.46 -5.54 9.24
N PRO A 190 8.68 -6.85 8.93
CA PRO A 190 8.98 -7.25 7.55
C PRO A 190 7.80 -7.03 6.61
N LEU A 191 6.56 -7.22 7.07
CA LEU A 191 5.38 -6.95 6.28
C LEU A 191 5.28 -5.46 5.92
N ALA A 192 5.54 -4.56 6.87
CA ALA A 192 5.55 -3.11 6.64
C ALA A 192 6.62 -2.70 5.61
N VAL A 193 7.83 -3.26 5.72
CA VAL A 193 8.92 -2.95 4.78
C VAL A 193 8.57 -3.39 3.36
N VAL A 194 8.04 -4.60 3.19
CA VAL A 194 7.62 -5.11 1.87
C VAL A 194 6.44 -4.30 1.33
N GLN A 195 5.44 -4.02 2.16
CA GLN A 195 4.28 -3.21 1.82
C GLN A 195 4.70 -1.82 1.32
N LEU A 196 5.54 -1.11 2.07
CA LEU A 196 6.04 0.22 1.71
C LEU A 196 6.80 0.21 0.38
N LYS A 197 7.61 -0.82 0.14
CA LYS A 197 8.32 -0.98 -1.14
C LYS A 197 7.34 -1.10 -2.32
N VAL A 198 6.28 -1.90 -2.18
CA VAL A 198 5.28 -2.07 -3.24
C VAL A 198 4.45 -0.80 -3.42
N VAL A 199 4.10 -0.10 -2.33
CA VAL A 199 3.41 1.20 -2.39
C VAL A 199 4.24 2.23 -3.15
N ASN A 200 5.55 2.32 -2.89
CA ASN A 200 6.44 3.23 -3.61
C ASN A 200 6.50 2.90 -5.11
N ILE A 201 6.61 1.61 -5.45
CA ILE A 201 6.56 1.15 -6.85
C ILE A 201 5.23 1.58 -7.51
N GLY A 202 4.11 1.41 -6.81
CA GLY A 202 2.79 1.82 -7.31
C GLY A 202 2.70 3.32 -7.55
N ALA A 203 3.24 4.14 -6.64
CA ALA A 203 3.26 5.60 -6.76
C ALA A 203 4.18 6.09 -7.90
N GLU A 204 5.21 5.33 -8.26
CA GLU A 204 6.08 5.64 -9.42
C GLU A 204 5.39 5.34 -10.76
N PHE A 205 4.57 4.28 -10.82
CA PHE A 205 3.92 3.86 -12.08
C PHE A 205 2.57 4.51 -12.34
N PHE A 206 1.90 5.00 -11.30
CA PHE A 206 0.55 5.55 -11.38
C PHE A 206 0.46 6.93 -10.73
N GLN A 207 -0.50 7.74 -11.17
CA GLN A 207 -0.76 9.04 -10.55
C GLN A 207 -1.07 8.87 -9.06
N ALA A 208 -0.40 9.62 -8.20
CA ALA A 208 -0.56 9.54 -6.74
C ALA A 208 -2.01 9.81 -6.32
N THR A 209 -2.68 10.76 -6.98
CA THR A 209 -4.10 11.10 -6.76
C THR A 209 -5.06 9.95 -6.99
N LYS A 210 -4.71 8.96 -7.82
CA LYS A 210 -5.52 7.75 -8.10
C LYS A 210 -5.04 6.56 -7.30
N TYR A 211 -3.72 6.41 -7.19
CA TYR A 211 -3.12 5.24 -6.57
C TYR A 211 -3.38 5.19 -5.06
N PHE A 212 -3.12 6.29 -4.34
CA PHE A 212 -3.27 6.28 -2.88
C PHE A 212 -4.72 6.07 -2.41
N PRO A 213 -5.75 6.72 -2.98
CA PRO A 213 -7.12 6.41 -2.60
C PRO A 213 -7.51 4.96 -2.87
N ALA A 214 -7.12 4.41 -4.04
CA ALA A 214 -7.41 3.03 -4.39
C ALA A 214 -6.70 2.04 -3.45
N TYR A 215 -5.42 2.28 -3.15
CA TYR A 215 -4.64 1.48 -2.20
C TYR A 215 -5.24 1.51 -0.80
N ASN A 216 -5.53 2.71 -0.25
CA ASN A 216 -6.11 2.84 1.08
C ASN A 216 -7.49 2.17 1.18
N SER A 217 -8.28 2.26 0.12
CA SER A 217 -9.59 1.60 0.08
C SER A 217 -9.46 0.07 0.01
N ALA A 218 -8.52 -0.45 -0.78
CA ALA A 218 -8.24 -1.89 -0.84
C ALA A 218 -7.72 -2.41 0.51
N LEU A 219 -6.79 -1.68 1.13
CA LEU A 219 -6.30 -1.96 2.47
C LEU A 219 -7.44 -2.02 3.47
N MET A 220 -8.31 -0.99 3.48
CA MET A 220 -9.46 -0.93 4.38
C MET A 220 -10.42 -2.10 4.18
N ILE A 221 -10.77 -2.44 2.93
CA ILE A 221 -11.65 -3.58 2.64
C ILE A 221 -11.08 -4.87 3.23
N ILE A 222 -9.80 -5.13 3.00
CA ILE A 222 -9.15 -6.35 3.49
C ILE A 222 -9.06 -6.36 5.02
N VAL A 223 -8.70 -5.22 5.64
CA VAL A 223 -8.65 -5.09 7.10
C VAL A 223 -10.01 -5.32 7.73
N VAL A 224 -11.06 -4.74 7.15
CA VAL A 224 -12.43 -4.90 7.67
C VAL A 224 -12.89 -6.35 7.52
N ILE A 225 -12.65 -7.00 6.37
CA ILE A 225 -12.99 -8.41 6.18
C ILE A 225 -12.23 -9.29 7.19
N PHE A 226 -10.94 -9.07 7.33
CA PHE A 226 -10.11 -9.82 8.25
C PHE A 226 -10.51 -9.56 9.71
N GLY A 227 -10.71 -8.29 10.10
CA GLY A 227 -11.14 -7.92 11.45
C GLY A 227 -12.48 -8.55 11.80
N ALA A 228 -13.46 -8.40 10.90
CA ALA A 228 -14.79 -8.96 11.09
C ALA A 228 -14.77 -10.48 11.30
N VAL A 229 -13.97 -11.21 10.51
CA VAL A 229 -13.95 -12.68 10.59
C VAL A 229 -13.01 -13.17 11.70
N PHE A 230 -11.82 -12.58 11.82
CA PHE A 230 -10.82 -13.01 12.80
C PHE A 230 -11.26 -12.73 14.24
N PHE A 231 -11.67 -11.49 14.53
CA PHE A 231 -12.12 -11.09 15.87
C PHE A 231 -13.63 -11.36 16.09
N GLN A 232 -14.29 -12.04 15.16
CA GLN A 232 -15.73 -12.36 15.21
C GLN A 232 -16.61 -11.12 15.35
N GLU A 233 -16.15 -9.98 14.79
CA GLU A 233 -16.89 -8.72 14.80
C GLU A 233 -18.18 -8.81 13.96
N TYR A 234 -18.31 -9.81 13.07
CA TYR A 234 -19.45 -9.99 12.16
C TYR A 234 -20.82 -10.17 12.89
N GLU A 235 -20.79 -10.64 14.14
CA GLU A 235 -22.01 -10.83 14.93
C GLU A 235 -22.70 -9.50 15.33
N SER A 236 -21.91 -8.42 15.42
CA SER A 236 -22.38 -7.09 15.81
C SER A 236 -22.53 -6.12 14.65
N LEU A 237 -22.09 -6.52 13.42
CA LEU A 237 -22.24 -5.70 12.23
C LEU A 237 -23.72 -5.56 11.81
N HIS A 238 -24.10 -4.37 11.38
CA HIS A 238 -25.44 -4.17 10.85
C HIS A 238 -25.60 -4.88 9.50
N PRO A 239 -26.54 -5.86 9.35
CA PRO A 239 -26.55 -6.81 8.23
C PRO A 239 -26.80 -6.19 6.85
N VAL A 240 -27.35 -4.99 6.77
CA VAL A 240 -27.69 -4.31 5.53
C VAL A 240 -26.77 -3.10 5.29
N ALA A 241 -26.65 -2.22 6.27
CA ALA A 241 -25.92 -0.95 6.09
C ALA A 241 -24.41 -1.16 5.91
N PHE A 242 -23.82 -2.12 6.63
CA PHE A 242 -22.41 -2.44 6.50
C PHE A 242 -22.04 -2.99 5.09
N PRO A 243 -22.72 -4.00 4.52
CA PRO A 243 -22.47 -4.43 3.16
C PRO A 243 -22.71 -3.35 2.10
N ILE A 244 -23.68 -2.45 2.29
CA ILE A 244 -23.88 -1.30 1.40
C ILE A 244 -22.67 -0.36 1.44
N GLY A 245 -22.15 -0.06 2.62
CA GLY A 245 -20.92 0.73 2.78
C GLY A 245 -19.75 0.09 2.04
N MET A 246 -19.53 -1.22 2.17
CA MET A 246 -18.50 -1.96 1.46
C MET A 246 -18.71 -1.94 -0.06
N LEU A 247 -19.97 -2.05 -0.53
CA LEU A 247 -20.28 -1.95 -1.95
C LEU A 247 -19.94 -0.57 -2.51
N LEU A 248 -20.30 0.51 -1.80
CA LEU A 248 -19.95 1.88 -2.20
C LEU A 248 -18.43 2.09 -2.28
N LEU A 249 -17.67 1.52 -1.35
CA LEU A 249 -16.21 1.50 -1.40
C LEU A 249 -15.69 0.82 -2.66
N CYS A 250 -16.20 -0.38 -2.96
CA CYS A 250 -15.80 -1.11 -4.16
C CYS A 250 -16.10 -0.32 -5.44
N VAL A 251 -17.29 0.28 -5.54
CA VAL A 251 -17.68 1.12 -6.68
C VAL A 251 -16.78 2.35 -6.77
N GLY A 252 -16.52 3.03 -5.65
CA GLY A 252 -15.63 4.18 -5.60
C GLY A 252 -14.21 3.85 -6.08
N ILE A 253 -13.64 2.73 -5.63
CA ILE A 253 -12.34 2.23 -6.11
C ILE A 253 -12.37 1.95 -7.61
N PHE A 254 -13.42 1.28 -8.09
CA PHE A 254 -13.57 0.97 -9.51
C PHE A 254 -13.64 2.25 -10.37
N MET A 255 -14.32 3.28 -9.90
CA MET A 255 -14.37 4.59 -10.58
C MET A 255 -13.00 5.28 -10.60
N LEU A 256 -12.24 5.20 -9.51
CA LEU A 256 -10.87 5.74 -9.45
C LEU A 256 -9.92 5.00 -10.41
N ALA A 257 -10.10 3.68 -10.58
CA ALA A 257 -9.33 2.87 -11.50
C ALA A 257 -9.81 2.97 -12.97
N GLY A 258 -10.98 3.56 -13.23
CA GLY A 258 -11.70 3.48 -14.50
C GLY A 258 -11.09 4.25 -15.69
N LYS A 259 -10.25 5.27 -15.47
CA LYS A 259 -9.42 5.89 -16.50
C LYS A 259 -8.06 5.21 -16.59
N ASP A 260 -7.49 5.17 -17.78
CA ASP A 260 -6.15 4.61 -17.99
C ASP A 260 -5.17 5.26 -16.99
N PRO A 261 -4.62 4.48 -16.04
CA PRO A 261 -3.76 5.03 -14.98
C PRO A 261 -2.43 5.61 -15.54
N THR A 262 -2.17 5.38 -16.82
CA THR A 262 -0.95 5.78 -17.52
C THR A 262 -1.12 7.04 -18.37
N ASP A 263 -2.29 7.68 -18.40
CA ASP A 263 -2.52 8.95 -19.10
C ASP A 263 -1.93 10.17 -18.36
N SER A 264 -0.89 9.97 -17.57
CA SER A 264 -0.16 11.09 -17.01
C SER A 264 0.89 11.56 -18.02
N SER A 265 0.82 12.82 -18.40
CA SER A 265 1.88 13.51 -19.12
C SER A 265 3.25 13.36 -18.45
N ALA A 266 3.29 13.13 -17.14
CA ALA A 266 4.49 12.87 -16.34
C ALA A 266 5.12 11.50 -16.61
N VAL A 267 4.31 10.42 -16.74
CA VAL A 267 4.84 9.09 -17.10
C VAL A 267 5.33 9.08 -18.54
N ALA A 268 4.60 9.72 -19.45
CA ALA A 268 5.04 9.88 -20.83
C ALA A 268 6.28 10.80 -20.95
N ALA A 269 6.42 11.82 -20.10
CA ALA A 269 7.59 12.67 -20.04
C ALA A 269 8.79 11.92 -19.39
N ALA A 270 8.55 11.13 -18.34
CA ALA A 270 9.59 10.29 -17.72
C ALA A 270 10.04 9.16 -18.66
N GLU A 271 9.13 8.48 -19.37
CA GLU A 271 9.49 7.52 -20.41
C GLU A 271 10.25 8.19 -21.58
N ARG A 272 9.85 9.38 -21.99
CA ARG A 272 10.58 10.15 -23.03
C ARG A 272 11.96 10.58 -22.53
N SER A 273 12.10 11.07 -21.31
CA SER A 273 13.40 11.46 -20.74
C SER A 273 14.31 10.25 -20.54
N THR A 274 13.76 9.10 -20.12
CA THR A 274 14.54 7.86 -19.97
C THR A 274 14.96 7.30 -21.34
N ASN A 275 14.06 7.33 -22.32
CA ASN A 275 14.41 6.90 -23.68
C ASN A 275 15.38 7.86 -24.35
N LEU A 276 15.25 9.19 -24.13
CA LEU A 276 16.23 10.18 -24.59
C LEU A 276 17.58 9.97 -23.93
N ALA A 277 17.64 9.76 -22.62
CA ALA A 277 18.89 9.48 -21.89
C ALA A 277 19.56 8.17 -22.35
N LEU A 278 18.78 7.13 -22.67
CA LEU A 278 19.28 5.88 -23.23
C LEU A 278 19.80 6.07 -24.67
N VAL A 279 19.12 6.90 -25.48
CA VAL A 279 19.56 7.24 -26.83
C VAL A 279 20.83 8.11 -26.79
N GLU A 280 20.91 9.07 -25.86
CA GLU A 280 22.11 9.88 -25.65
C GLU A 280 23.30 9.04 -25.13
N GLU A 281 23.04 8.03 -24.30
CA GLU A 281 24.10 7.10 -23.81
C GLU A 281 24.58 6.14 -24.92
N GLU A 282 23.67 5.72 -25.82
CA GLU A 282 23.98 4.74 -26.88
C GLU A 282 24.43 5.38 -28.18
N TYR A 283 23.94 6.58 -28.55
CA TYR A 283 24.18 7.21 -29.87
C TYR A 283 24.78 8.61 -29.80
N GLY A 284 25.02 9.22 -28.65
CA GLY A 284 25.56 10.57 -28.49
C GLY A 284 24.53 11.66 -28.31
N VAL A 285 24.98 12.90 -28.02
CA VAL A 285 24.14 14.05 -27.69
C VAL A 285 23.41 14.59 -28.94
N LEU A 286 22.11 14.82 -28.83
CA LEU A 286 21.33 15.51 -29.87
C LEU A 286 21.59 17.03 -29.81
N ASP A 287 21.77 17.69 -30.95
CA ASP A 287 21.85 19.15 -31.03
C ASP A 287 20.48 19.81 -30.82
N GLU A 288 20.43 21.14 -30.77
CA GLU A 288 19.21 21.92 -30.60
C GLU A 288 18.16 21.69 -31.69
N ASN A 289 18.55 21.07 -32.80
CA ASN A 289 17.67 20.75 -33.94
C ASN A 289 17.27 19.25 -33.98
N GLY A 290 17.67 18.44 -32.95
CA GLY A 290 17.39 17.02 -32.89
C GLY A 290 18.24 16.16 -33.82
N VAL A 291 19.37 16.65 -34.29
CA VAL A 291 20.36 15.93 -35.12
C VAL A 291 21.42 15.28 -34.23
N LEU A 292 21.65 14.00 -34.43
CA LEU A 292 22.68 13.26 -33.70
C LEU A 292 24.09 13.86 -33.97
N VAL A 293 24.70 14.40 -32.91
CA VAL A 293 26.13 14.78 -32.95
C VAL A 293 26.94 13.57 -32.51
N GLU A 294 27.67 13.00 -33.43
CA GLU A 294 28.52 11.85 -33.22
C GLU A 294 29.47 12.11 -32.04
N LYS A 295 29.38 11.26 -31.00
CA LYS A 295 30.30 11.34 -29.86
C LYS A 295 31.71 11.09 -30.35
N LYS A 296 32.52 12.14 -30.45
CA LYS A 296 33.94 12.03 -30.75
C LYS A 296 34.56 11.25 -29.60
N VAL A 297 34.69 9.92 -29.77
CA VAL A 297 35.43 9.07 -28.83
C VAL A 297 36.84 9.66 -28.77
N SER A 298 37.18 10.23 -27.62
CA SER A 298 38.51 10.73 -27.39
C SER A 298 39.46 9.52 -27.43
N THR A 299 40.33 9.49 -28.39
CA THR A 299 41.36 8.47 -28.60
C THR A 299 42.36 8.34 -27.44
N VAL A 300 42.09 8.97 -26.32
CA VAL A 300 42.96 8.95 -25.13
C VAL A 300 42.78 7.65 -24.31
N ASP A 301 41.63 6.98 -24.43
CA ASP A 301 41.38 5.76 -23.64
C ASP A 301 41.84 4.47 -24.32
N MET A 302 42.34 4.53 -25.55
CA MET A 302 42.83 3.36 -26.29
C MET A 302 44.36 3.10 -26.15
N GLU A 303 45.11 4.07 -25.63
CA GLU A 303 46.59 3.92 -25.42
C GLU A 303 46.95 3.22 -24.10
N ILE A 304 45.98 3.00 -23.18
CA ILE A 304 46.26 2.32 -21.91
C ILE A 304 46.08 0.79 -22.01
N SER A 305 45.41 0.29 -23.07
CA SER A 305 45.17 -1.15 -23.24
C SER A 305 46.34 -1.93 -23.91
N ASP A 306 47.20 -1.26 -24.63
CA ASP A 306 48.25 -1.98 -25.37
C ASP A 306 49.59 -2.18 -24.61
N ASN A 307 49.71 -1.60 -23.40
CA ASN A 307 50.94 -1.73 -22.58
C ASN A 307 50.85 -2.77 -21.44
N VAL A 308 49.82 -3.63 -21.41
CA VAL A 308 49.65 -4.66 -20.37
C VAL A 308 49.82 -6.10 -20.91
N ILE A 309 50.17 -6.28 -22.18
CA ILE A 309 50.35 -7.62 -22.79
C ILE A 309 51.83 -8.04 -22.92
N ASP A 310 52.78 -7.17 -22.62
CA ASP A 310 54.22 -7.51 -22.72
C ASP A 310 54.99 -7.30 -21.39
N ALA A 311 54.44 -7.79 -20.25
CA ALA A 311 55.23 -7.92 -19.02
C ALA A 311 54.88 -9.22 -18.27
#